data_a0b0c21a89faede3e2c357365b30443b
#
_entry.id   a0b0c21a89faede3e2c357365b30443b
#
_cell.length_a   1.000
_cell.length_b   1.000
_cell.length_c   1.000
_cell.angle_alpha   90.00
_cell.angle_beta   90.00
_cell.angle_gamma   90.00
#
_symmetry.space_group_name_H-M   'P 1'
#
loop_
_entity.id
_entity.type
_entity.pdbx_description
1 polymer ?
#
loop_
_entity_poly.entity_id
_entity_poly.type
_entity_poly.pdbx_seq_one_letter_code
_entity_poly.pdbx_strand_id
1 'polypeptide(L)'
;MFADVTTNLAWFFLIIALIGWAFYGVANIRKSRAEIGSEIKLAANRKPYYDDEILEGKKIERTQLIGIAFLAIVTLALPLYWILEPGRQEGARNGWDHRFASWGSRLYDVTANGGFNCAGCHGGTKGAGGAAVYALTDSKTGEVREVSWKSPALNTIFYRFSQSEVRFILEYGRPFSPMSPWGVVGGGPMNEQQIETVLAYLKSIQIPRENCAVVDADPRICDGGHLPKEKQDEITAEAERLVAAGTYTSLGEALFNLDLGGGNY
;
A
#
# COMPACT_ATOMS: atom_id res chain seq x y z
N MET A 1 -2.81 17.11 -2.33
CA MET A 1 -2.32 18.46 -2.68
C MET A 1 -1.37 18.46 -3.89
N PHE A 2 -0.28 17.69 -3.93
CA PHE A 2 0.59 17.64 -5.13
C PHE A 2 -0.07 17.00 -6.36
N ALA A 3 -0.90 15.97 -6.16
CA ALA A 3 -1.62 15.32 -7.26
C ALA A 3 -2.61 16.26 -7.97
N ASP A 4 -3.25 17.18 -7.25
CA ASP A 4 -4.18 18.14 -7.83
C ASP A 4 -3.47 19.18 -8.70
N VAL A 5 -2.28 19.65 -8.28
CA VAL A 5 -1.50 20.63 -9.04
C VAL A 5 -1.00 20.02 -10.36
N THR A 6 -0.49 18.79 -10.33
CA THR A 6 -0.01 18.10 -11.55
C THR A 6 -1.15 17.82 -12.53
N THR A 7 -2.31 17.40 -12.02
CA THR A 7 -3.50 17.16 -12.83
C THR A 7 -4.02 18.44 -13.47
N ASN A 8 -4.08 19.55 -12.72
CA ASN A 8 -4.50 20.85 -13.26
C ASN A 8 -3.54 21.38 -14.32
N LEU A 9 -2.23 21.23 -14.13
CA LEU A 9 -1.23 21.56 -15.15
C LEU A 9 -1.40 20.70 -16.40
N ALA A 10 -1.67 19.41 -16.25
CA ALA A 10 -1.88 18.52 -17.39
C ALA A 10 -3.12 18.92 -18.21
N TRP A 11 -4.22 19.28 -17.57
CA TRP A 11 -5.40 19.85 -18.24
C TRP A 11 -5.10 21.16 -18.96
N PHE A 12 -4.33 22.04 -18.36
CA PHE A 12 -3.89 23.30 -18.97
C PHE A 12 -3.11 23.06 -20.26
N PHE A 13 -2.11 22.18 -20.22
CA PHE A 13 -1.32 21.83 -21.41
C PHE A 13 -2.15 21.11 -22.47
N LEU A 14 -3.07 20.22 -22.09
CA LEU A 14 -3.95 19.55 -23.04
C LEU A 14 -4.85 20.54 -23.78
N ILE A 15 -5.44 21.50 -23.07
CA ILE A 15 -6.29 22.53 -23.67
C ILE A 15 -5.48 23.40 -24.64
N ILE A 16 -4.28 23.84 -24.25
CA ILE A 16 -3.40 24.62 -25.12
C ILE A 16 -3.03 23.83 -26.38
N ALA A 17 -2.68 22.54 -26.23
CA ALA A 17 -2.36 21.68 -27.35
C ALA A 17 -3.55 21.52 -28.31
N LEU A 18 -4.76 21.30 -27.79
CA LEU A 18 -5.97 21.20 -28.60
C LEU A 18 -6.28 22.50 -29.37
N ILE A 19 -6.17 23.65 -28.69
CA ILE A 19 -6.35 24.96 -29.33
C ILE A 19 -5.29 25.19 -30.42
N GLY A 20 -4.02 24.89 -30.13
CA GLY A 20 -2.92 25.01 -31.07
C GLY A 20 -3.12 24.15 -32.32
N TRP A 21 -3.51 22.89 -32.16
CA TRP A 21 -3.81 22.00 -33.25
C TRP A 21 -5.03 22.41 -34.08
N ALA A 22 -6.09 22.88 -33.42
CA ALA A 22 -7.26 23.42 -34.09
C ALA A 22 -6.91 24.65 -34.94
N PHE A 23 -6.14 25.59 -34.36
CA PHE A 23 -5.67 26.77 -35.05
C PHE A 23 -4.79 26.42 -36.23
N TYR A 24 -3.81 25.51 -36.05
CA TYR A 24 -2.95 25.00 -37.11
C TYR A 24 -3.75 24.38 -38.26
N GLY A 25 -4.71 23.52 -37.94
CA GLY A 25 -5.57 22.88 -38.90
C GLY A 25 -6.37 23.89 -39.73
N VAL A 26 -7.02 24.86 -39.08
CA VAL A 26 -7.79 25.92 -39.75
C VAL A 26 -6.92 26.81 -40.64
N ALA A 27 -5.73 27.20 -40.13
CA ALA A 27 -4.79 28.03 -40.85
C ALA A 27 -4.28 27.34 -42.13
N ASN A 28 -3.95 26.04 -42.04
CA ASN A 28 -3.48 25.27 -43.20
C ASN A 28 -4.59 24.99 -44.21
N ILE A 29 -5.80 24.67 -43.78
CA ILE A 29 -6.94 24.47 -44.70
C ILE A 29 -7.23 25.77 -45.48
N ARG A 30 -7.12 26.93 -44.84
CA ARG A 30 -7.33 28.22 -45.49
C ARG A 30 -6.23 28.54 -46.52
N LYS A 31 -4.95 28.25 -46.18
CA LYS A 31 -3.82 28.46 -47.11
C LYS A 31 -3.89 27.52 -48.29
N SER A 32 -4.07 26.22 -48.05
CA SER A 32 -4.09 25.24 -49.13
C SER A 32 -5.24 25.46 -50.12
N ARG A 33 -6.38 26.01 -49.67
CA ARG A 33 -7.48 26.40 -50.60
C ARG A 33 -7.12 27.55 -51.54
N ALA A 34 -6.26 28.46 -51.14
CA ALA A 34 -5.81 29.57 -51.95
C ALA A 34 -4.73 29.14 -52.98
N GLU A 35 -4.00 28.06 -52.67
CA GLU A 35 -2.91 27.53 -53.50
C GLU A 35 -3.37 26.42 -54.47
N ILE A 36 -4.55 25.86 -54.29
CA ILE A 36 -5.11 24.84 -55.21
C ILE A 36 -5.37 25.50 -56.57
N GLY A 37 -4.59 25.07 -57.59
CA GLY A 37 -4.68 25.57 -58.96
C GLY A 37 -3.73 26.72 -59.31
N SER A 38 -2.83 27.15 -58.41
CA SER A 38 -1.74 28.06 -58.75
C SER A 38 -0.58 27.28 -59.35
N GLU A 39 -0.48 27.26 -60.69
CA GLU A 39 0.71 26.75 -61.36
C GLU A 39 1.86 27.74 -61.24
N ILE A 40 2.96 27.29 -60.62
CA ILE A 40 4.22 28.03 -60.58
C ILE A 40 4.82 27.95 -62.00
N LYS A 41 4.74 29.02 -62.77
CA LYS A 41 5.42 29.10 -64.05
C LYS A 41 6.93 29.11 -63.84
N LEU A 42 7.61 28.01 -64.20
CA LEU A 42 9.07 27.93 -64.21
C LEU A 42 9.64 28.90 -65.24
N ALA A 43 10.76 29.55 -64.89
CA ALA A 43 11.50 30.38 -65.81
C ALA A 43 11.94 29.54 -67.03
N ALA A 44 11.84 30.11 -68.23
CA ALA A 44 12.03 29.40 -69.53
C ALA A 44 13.40 28.72 -69.71
N ASN A 45 14.39 29.02 -68.87
CA ASN A 45 15.74 28.46 -68.93
C ASN A 45 16.03 27.47 -67.72
N ARG A 46 15.07 27.15 -66.93
CA ARG A 46 15.21 26.20 -65.79
C ARG A 46 14.69 24.82 -66.23
N LYS A 47 15.57 23.88 -66.49
CA LYS A 47 15.19 22.49 -66.62
C LYS A 47 15.15 21.91 -65.17
N PRO A 48 14.00 21.42 -64.71
CA PRO A 48 13.95 20.73 -63.45
C PRO A 48 14.80 19.45 -63.55
N TYR A 49 15.69 19.23 -62.58
CA TYR A 49 16.45 17.98 -62.50
C TYR A 49 15.55 16.77 -62.23
N TYR A 50 14.46 17.01 -61.52
CA TYR A 50 13.35 16.09 -61.33
C TYR A 50 12.05 16.86 -61.46
N ASP A 51 11.04 16.20 -62.02
CA ASP A 51 9.71 16.75 -62.11
C ASP A 51 9.20 17.08 -60.67
N ASP A 52 8.60 18.25 -60.46
CA ASP A 52 8.07 18.66 -59.17
C ASP A 52 7.05 17.65 -58.63
N GLU A 53 6.33 16.96 -59.49
CA GLU A 53 5.45 15.83 -59.10
C GLU A 53 6.21 14.66 -58.49
N ILE A 54 7.48 14.48 -58.79
CA ILE A 54 8.33 13.41 -58.20
C ILE A 54 8.92 13.87 -56.88
N LEU A 55 9.34 15.13 -56.79
CA LEU A 55 9.95 15.70 -55.58
C LEU A 55 8.90 16.10 -54.54
N GLU A 56 7.79 16.68 -54.96
CA GLU A 56 6.69 17.13 -54.10
C GLU A 56 5.46 16.20 -54.13
N GLY A 57 5.60 15.06 -54.80
CA GLY A 57 4.49 14.12 -55.02
C GLY A 57 4.01 13.42 -53.75
N LYS A 58 2.98 12.62 -53.93
CA LYS A 58 2.22 11.89 -52.88
C LYS A 58 3.05 11.19 -51.78
N LYS A 59 4.33 10.89 -52.03
CA LYS A 59 5.22 10.27 -51.02
C LYS A 59 5.62 11.28 -49.96
N ILE A 60 6.00 12.51 -50.34
CA ILE A 60 6.40 13.57 -49.40
C ILE A 60 5.20 14.03 -48.60
N GLU A 61 4.06 14.25 -49.28
CA GLU A 61 2.80 14.62 -48.62
C GLU A 61 2.39 13.57 -47.56
N ARG A 62 2.47 12.28 -47.87
CA ARG A 62 2.19 11.19 -46.94
C ARG A 62 3.18 11.19 -45.77
N THR A 63 4.45 11.39 -46.03
CA THR A 63 5.48 11.42 -44.99
C THR A 63 5.27 12.61 -44.05
N GLN A 64 4.95 13.79 -44.61
CA GLN A 64 4.62 14.98 -43.83
C GLN A 64 3.34 14.77 -43.00
N LEU A 65 2.29 14.20 -43.60
CA LEU A 65 1.06 13.88 -42.89
C LEU A 65 1.30 12.91 -41.73
N ILE A 66 2.11 11.87 -41.98
CA ILE A 66 2.50 10.91 -40.92
C ILE A 66 3.29 11.63 -39.80
N GLY A 67 4.25 12.49 -40.18
CA GLY A 67 5.01 13.28 -39.19
C GLY A 67 4.13 14.18 -38.33
N ILE A 68 3.19 14.89 -38.98
CA ILE A 68 2.21 15.75 -38.28
C ILE A 68 1.30 14.92 -37.39
N ALA A 69 0.81 13.76 -37.86
CA ALA A 69 0.00 12.86 -37.04
C ALA A 69 0.76 12.35 -35.81
N PHE A 70 2.02 11.95 -36.01
CA PHE A 70 2.88 11.56 -34.87
C PHE A 70 3.08 12.69 -33.87
N LEU A 71 3.36 13.89 -34.35
CA LEU A 71 3.52 15.06 -33.49
C LEU A 71 2.23 15.37 -32.73
N ALA A 72 1.07 15.28 -33.37
CA ALA A 72 -0.23 15.45 -32.73
C ALA A 72 -0.47 14.38 -31.66
N ILE A 73 -0.17 13.12 -31.96
CA ILE A 73 -0.29 12.03 -30.99
C ILE A 73 0.57 12.30 -29.76
N VAL A 74 1.84 12.64 -29.94
CA VAL A 74 2.75 12.89 -28.82
C VAL A 74 2.30 14.09 -27.97
N THR A 75 1.95 15.22 -28.63
CA THR A 75 1.55 16.43 -27.91
C THR A 75 0.23 16.30 -27.14
N LEU A 76 -0.66 15.42 -27.60
CA LEU A 76 -1.94 15.15 -26.93
C LEU A 76 -1.83 13.99 -25.93
N ALA A 77 -1.06 12.96 -26.25
CA ALA A 77 -0.94 11.78 -25.42
C ALA A 77 -0.20 12.05 -24.09
N LEU A 78 0.81 12.92 -24.09
CA LEU A 78 1.55 13.22 -22.86
C LEU A 78 0.68 13.87 -21.75
N PRO A 79 -0.05 14.97 -22.02
CA PRO A 79 -0.96 15.52 -21.02
C PRO A 79 -2.06 14.54 -20.63
N LEU A 80 -2.62 13.78 -21.57
CA LEU A 80 -3.62 12.76 -21.30
C LEU A 80 -3.07 11.66 -20.41
N TYR A 81 -1.85 11.21 -20.64
CA TYR A 81 -1.16 10.25 -19.76
C TYR A 81 -1.06 10.78 -18.34
N TRP A 82 -0.66 12.04 -18.14
CA TRP A 82 -0.55 12.63 -16.82
C TRP A 82 -1.90 12.75 -16.09
N ILE A 83 -2.98 13.03 -16.84
CA ILE A 83 -4.34 13.07 -16.26
C ILE A 83 -4.78 11.68 -15.79
N LEU A 84 -4.44 10.63 -16.53
CA LEU A 84 -4.83 9.25 -16.22
C LEU A 84 -3.89 8.55 -15.25
N GLU A 85 -2.66 9.07 -15.05
CA GLU A 85 -1.62 8.43 -14.25
C GLU A 85 -2.01 8.18 -12.79
N PRO A 86 -2.70 9.12 -12.06
CA PRO A 86 -3.12 8.85 -10.68
C PRO A 86 -4.02 7.63 -10.56
N GLY A 87 -5.02 7.50 -11.47
CA GLY A 87 -5.90 6.34 -11.50
C GLY A 87 -5.18 5.04 -11.86
N ARG A 88 -4.22 5.12 -12.79
CA ARG A 88 -3.38 3.97 -13.16
C ARG A 88 -2.51 3.52 -11.98
N GLN A 89 -1.91 4.44 -11.25
CA GLN A 89 -1.09 4.13 -10.06
C GLN A 89 -1.93 3.52 -8.94
N GLU A 90 -3.10 4.06 -8.68
CA GLU A 90 -4.02 3.51 -7.69
C GLU A 90 -4.46 2.09 -8.07
N GLY A 91 -4.85 1.86 -9.31
CA GLY A 91 -5.20 0.53 -9.81
C GLY A 91 -4.02 -0.46 -9.72
N ALA A 92 -2.79 0.00 -10.00
CA ALA A 92 -1.60 -0.82 -9.86
C ALA A 92 -1.32 -1.19 -8.40
N ARG A 93 -1.41 -0.22 -7.45
CA ARG A 93 -1.25 -0.50 -6.01
C ARG A 93 -2.29 -1.50 -5.53
N ASN A 94 -3.57 -1.25 -5.79
CA ASN A 94 -4.65 -2.15 -5.40
C ASN A 94 -4.44 -3.56 -5.97
N GLY A 95 -4.02 -3.67 -7.22
CA GLY A 95 -3.71 -4.95 -7.85
C GLY A 95 -2.53 -5.67 -7.20
N TRP A 96 -1.51 -4.97 -6.74
CA TRP A 96 -0.40 -5.54 -5.98
C TRP A 96 -0.85 -5.97 -4.58
N ASP A 97 -1.56 -5.12 -3.85
CA ASP A 97 -2.06 -5.42 -2.51
C ASP A 97 -2.92 -6.67 -2.50
N HIS A 98 -3.83 -6.82 -3.47
CA HIS A 98 -4.63 -8.03 -3.64
C HIS A 98 -3.79 -9.28 -3.92
N ARG A 99 -2.77 -9.18 -4.76
CA ARG A 99 -1.86 -10.32 -5.05
C ARG A 99 -1.06 -10.72 -3.83
N PHE A 100 -0.45 -9.74 -3.15
CA PHE A 100 0.31 -10.02 -1.93
C PHE A 100 -0.59 -10.60 -0.84
N ALA A 101 -1.77 -10.07 -0.62
CA ALA A 101 -2.73 -10.63 0.33
C ALA A 101 -3.13 -12.06 -0.05
N SER A 102 -3.38 -12.36 -1.33
CA SER A 102 -3.67 -13.71 -1.81
C SER A 102 -2.51 -14.69 -1.62
N TRP A 103 -1.28 -14.26 -1.84
CA TRP A 103 -0.11 -15.09 -1.56
C TRP A 103 0.10 -15.28 -0.06
N GLY A 104 -0.08 -14.20 0.72
CA GLY A 104 0.02 -14.22 2.18
C GLY A 104 -1.00 -15.16 2.82
N SER A 105 -2.21 -15.25 2.29
CA SER A 105 -3.22 -16.17 2.78
C SER A 105 -2.77 -17.64 2.69
N ARG A 106 -2.06 -18.00 1.62
CA ARG A 106 -1.50 -19.36 1.45
C ARG A 106 -0.38 -19.66 2.44
N LEU A 107 0.49 -18.66 2.67
CA LEU A 107 1.57 -18.81 3.67
C LEU A 107 1.04 -18.89 5.09
N TYR A 108 -0.03 -18.14 5.37
CA TYR A 108 -0.69 -18.07 6.67
C TYR A 108 -1.48 -19.33 7.02
N ASP A 109 -1.93 -20.08 6.02
CA ASP A 109 -2.82 -21.23 6.17
C ASP A 109 -2.16 -22.37 6.98
N VAL A 110 -2.95 -23.38 7.32
CA VAL A 110 -2.48 -24.57 8.05
C VAL A 110 -1.49 -25.37 7.22
N THR A 111 -0.62 -26.11 7.88
CA THR A 111 0.43 -26.94 7.24
C THR A 111 -0.17 -27.98 6.28
N ALA A 112 -1.35 -28.52 6.56
CA ALA A 112 -2.06 -29.44 5.67
C ALA A 112 -2.34 -28.84 4.28
N ASN A 113 -2.45 -27.53 4.18
CA ASN A 113 -2.66 -26.76 2.94
C ASN A 113 -1.36 -26.19 2.37
N GLY A 114 -0.21 -26.53 2.95
CA GLY A 114 1.12 -26.04 2.52
C GLY A 114 1.53 -24.70 3.13
N GLY A 115 0.78 -24.19 4.12
CA GLY A 115 1.10 -22.95 4.84
C GLY A 115 2.02 -23.20 6.05
N PHE A 116 2.39 -22.12 6.72
CA PHE A 116 3.24 -22.13 7.92
C PHE A 116 2.45 -22.32 9.24
N ASN A 117 1.18 -22.68 9.16
CA ASN A 117 0.31 -22.98 10.30
C ASN A 117 -0.03 -21.79 11.22
N CYS A 118 0.06 -20.57 10.76
CA CYS A 118 -0.37 -19.40 11.53
C CYS A 118 -1.87 -19.52 11.88
N ALA A 119 -2.69 -19.94 10.91
CA ALA A 119 -4.14 -20.15 11.05
C ALA A 119 -4.49 -21.17 12.13
N GLY A 120 -3.67 -22.21 12.32
CA GLY A 120 -3.89 -23.25 13.32
C GLY A 120 -3.89 -22.74 14.76
N CYS A 121 -3.07 -21.72 15.05
CA CYS A 121 -3.00 -21.10 16.36
C CYS A 121 -3.89 -19.86 16.49
N HIS A 122 -3.99 -19.05 15.42
CA HIS A 122 -4.65 -17.75 15.46
C HIS A 122 -6.12 -17.73 15.03
N GLY A 123 -6.81 -18.87 15.11
CA GLY A 123 -8.25 -18.93 14.90
C GLY A 123 -8.67 -18.97 13.42
N GLY A 124 -7.98 -19.79 12.64
CA GLY A 124 -8.26 -20.01 11.22
C GLY A 124 -7.82 -18.86 10.32
N THR A 125 -8.21 -18.94 9.06
CA THR A 125 -7.82 -17.93 8.05
C THR A 125 -8.32 -16.53 8.35
N LYS A 126 -9.36 -16.37 9.16
CA LYS A 126 -9.85 -15.06 9.58
C LYS A 126 -9.02 -14.39 10.69
N GLY A 127 -8.08 -15.12 11.29
CA GLY A 127 -7.24 -14.59 12.37
C GLY A 127 -8.02 -14.12 13.59
N ALA A 128 -9.10 -14.82 13.95
CA ALA A 128 -10.01 -14.38 15.01
C ALA A 128 -9.49 -14.62 16.45
N GLY A 129 -8.27 -15.13 16.56
CA GLY A 129 -7.74 -15.59 17.84
C GLY A 129 -8.20 -17.00 18.18
N GLY A 130 -7.45 -17.67 19.05
CA GLY A 130 -7.75 -19.05 19.40
C GLY A 130 -6.95 -19.54 20.60
N ALA A 131 -7.07 -20.82 20.87
CA ALA A 131 -6.25 -21.52 21.85
C ALA A 131 -5.32 -22.50 21.12
N ALA A 132 -4.04 -22.34 21.35
CA ALA A 132 -3.03 -23.30 20.89
C ALA A 132 -2.62 -24.21 22.04
N VAL A 133 -2.73 -25.51 21.83
CA VAL A 133 -2.21 -26.51 22.78
C VAL A 133 -0.71 -26.67 22.53
N TYR A 134 0.08 -26.50 23.57
CA TYR A 134 1.52 -26.61 23.51
C TYR A 134 2.05 -27.48 24.66
N ALA A 135 2.89 -28.44 24.34
CA ALA A 135 3.53 -29.27 25.35
C ALA A 135 4.77 -28.56 25.91
N LEU A 136 4.74 -28.25 27.17
CA LEU A 136 5.88 -27.72 27.93
C LEU A 136 6.55 -28.86 28.68
N THR A 137 7.86 -29.00 28.48
CA THR A 137 8.68 -29.92 29.28
C THR A 137 9.36 -29.14 30.40
N ASP A 138 9.11 -29.53 31.65
CA ASP A 138 9.82 -28.99 32.78
C ASP A 138 11.30 -29.38 32.68
N SER A 139 12.17 -28.40 32.64
CA SER A 139 13.61 -28.60 32.48
C SER A 139 14.27 -29.29 33.67
N LYS A 140 13.61 -29.32 34.83
CA LYS A 140 14.15 -29.94 36.09
C LYS A 140 13.61 -31.33 36.28
N THR A 141 12.33 -31.56 36.01
CA THR A 141 11.66 -32.86 36.28
C THR A 141 11.52 -33.74 35.04
N GLY A 142 11.64 -33.16 33.84
CA GLY A 142 11.34 -33.83 32.56
C GLY A 142 9.83 -34.06 32.36
N GLU A 143 8.98 -33.59 33.25
CA GLU A 143 7.53 -33.77 33.13
C GLU A 143 6.99 -32.95 31.96
N VAL A 144 6.17 -33.56 31.13
CA VAL A 144 5.50 -32.90 29.99
C VAL A 144 4.10 -32.52 30.42
N ARG A 145 3.81 -31.23 30.36
CA ARG A 145 2.46 -30.67 30.59
C ARG A 145 1.90 -30.05 29.33
N GLU A 146 0.67 -30.37 29.00
CA GLU A 146 -0.07 -29.64 27.99
C GLU A 146 -0.61 -28.33 28.57
N VAL A 147 -0.26 -27.23 27.93
CA VAL A 147 -0.71 -25.89 28.30
C VAL A 147 -1.47 -25.29 27.12
N SER A 148 -2.67 -24.82 27.38
CA SER A 148 -3.44 -24.07 26.39
C SER A 148 -3.05 -22.60 26.41
N TRP A 149 -2.42 -22.12 25.34
CA TRP A 149 -2.07 -20.72 25.17
C TRP A 149 -3.17 -19.99 24.42
N LYS A 150 -3.63 -18.86 24.92
CA LYS A 150 -4.55 -17.98 24.23
C LYS A 150 -3.77 -17.17 23.19
N SER A 151 -3.92 -17.54 21.92
CA SER A 151 -3.33 -16.80 20.79
C SER A 151 -4.18 -15.57 20.49
N PRO A 152 -3.56 -14.38 20.35
CA PRO A 152 -4.30 -13.16 20.09
C PRO A 152 -4.97 -13.16 18.72
N ALA A 153 -6.08 -12.41 18.62
CA ALA A 153 -6.70 -12.11 17.36
C ALA A 153 -5.77 -11.24 16.49
N LEU A 154 -5.58 -11.65 15.23
CA LEU A 154 -4.76 -10.94 14.25
C LEU A 154 -5.57 -10.04 13.34
N ASN A 155 -6.88 -10.25 13.23
CA ASN A 155 -7.80 -9.38 12.48
C ASN A 155 -8.05 -8.03 13.14
N THR A 156 -7.45 -7.76 14.30
CA THR A 156 -7.46 -6.49 15.02
C THR A 156 -6.04 -6.03 15.41
N ILE A 157 -5.02 -6.72 14.88
CA ILE A 157 -3.64 -6.54 15.35
C ILE A 157 -3.12 -5.12 15.11
N PHE A 158 -3.49 -4.49 13.99
CA PHE A 158 -3.03 -3.15 13.62
C PHE A 158 -3.74 -2.02 14.39
N TYR A 159 -4.70 -2.34 15.24
CA TYR A 159 -5.20 -1.40 16.24
C TYR A 159 -4.31 -1.29 17.46
N ARG A 160 -3.48 -2.32 17.71
CA ARG A 160 -2.60 -2.40 18.90
C ARG A 160 -1.13 -2.20 18.59
N PHE A 161 -0.72 -2.57 17.39
CA PHE A 161 0.67 -2.56 16.97
C PHE A 161 0.81 -1.89 15.61
N SER A 162 1.88 -1.12 15.44
CA SER A 162 2.28 -0.63 14.12
C SER A 162 2.73 -1.77 13.22
N GLN A 163 2.76 -1.52 11.90
CA GLN A 163 3.24 -2.52 10.95
C GLN A 163 4.68 -2.98 11.24
N SER A 164 5.55 -2.07 11.66
CA SER A 164 6.94 -2.38 12.02
C SER A 164 7.04 -3.28 13.24
N GLU A 165 6.18 -3.08 14.23
CA GLU A 165 6.14 -3.95 15.41
C GLU A 165 5.61 -5.34 15.08
N VAL A 166 4.54 -5.44 14.27
CA VAL A 166 4.04 -6.73 13.80
C VAL A 166 5.10 -7.46 12.97
N ARG A 167 5.82 -6.73 12.10
CA ARG A 167 6.96 -7.27 11.36
C ARG A 167 8.04 -7.82 12.29
N PHE A 168 8.44 -7.05 13.28
CA PHE A 168 9.43 -7.46 14.27
C PHE A 168 8.99 -8.75 15.00
N ILE A 169 7.71 -8.82 15.42
CA ILE A 169 7.15 -10.01 16.06
C ILE A 169 7.17 -11.22 15.12
N LEU A 170 6.89 -11.05 13.85
CA LEU A 170 6.98 -12.13 12.86
C LEU A 170 8.42 -12.58 12.65
N GLU A 171 9.36 -11.64 12.56
CA GLU A 171 10.78 -11.95 12.33
C GLU A 171 11.43 -12.67 13.51
N TYR A 172 11.20 -12.19 14.73
CA TYR A 172 11.92 -12.63 15.93
C TYR A 172 11.09 -13.48 16.90
N GLY A 173 9.79 -13.62 16.64
CA GLY A 173 8.88 -14.30 17.55
C GLY A 173 8.60 -13.50 18.83
N ARG A 174 8.01 -14.17 19.82
CA ARG A 174 7.80 -13.62 21.17
C ARG A 174 8.51 -14.48 22.19
N PRO A 175 9.49 -13.93 22.94
CA PRO A 175 10.16 -14.64 24.02
C PRO A 175 9.12 -15.19 25.02
N PHE A 176 9.41 -16.36 25.57
CA PHE A 176 8.59 -17.03 26.58
C PHE A 176 7.14 -17.35 26.12
N SER A 177 6.92 -17.45 24.81
CA SER A 177 5.65 -17.87 24.24
C SER A 177 5.85 -18.90 23.14
N PRO A 178 4.81 -19.66 22.72
CA PRO A 178 4.89 -20.58 21.58
C PRO A 178 5.08 -19.88 20.23
N MET A 179 5.03 -18.55 20.16
CA MET A 179 5.26 -17.80 18.94
C MET A 179 6.75 -17.76 18.62
N SER A 180 7.19 -18.73 17.82
CA SER A 180 8.57 -18.85 17.35
C SER A 180 8.93 -17.78 16.31
N PRO A 181 10.22 -17.51 16.07
CA PRO A 181 10.67 -16.68 14.97
C PRO A 181 10.27 -17.30 13.61
N TRP A 182 9.79 -16.47 12.71
CA TRP A 182 9.45 -16.89 11.35
C TRP A 182 10.39 -16.29 10.31
N GLY A 183 10.98 -15.12 10.55
CA GLY A 183 11.94 -14.51 9.64
C GLY A 183 13.32 -15.18 9.69
N VAL A 184 13.99 -15.28 8.54
CA VAL A 184 15.39 -15.79 8.44
C VAL A 184 16.32 -15.02 9.38
N VAL A 185 16.12 -13.72 9.56
CA VAL A 185 16.91 -12.86 10.47
C VAL A 185 16.81 -13.35 11.91
N GLY A 186 15.65 -13.87 12.33
CA GLY A 186 15.40 -14.45 13.66
C GLY A 186 15.68 -15.95 13.73
N GLY A 187 16.17 -16.58 12.66
CA GLY A 187 16.38 -18.01 12.57
C GLY A 187 15.17 -18.82 12.10
N GLY A 188 14.13 -18.16 11.59
CA GLY A 188 12.93 -18.79 11.04
C GLY A 188 13.05 -19.14 9.55
N PRO A 189 12.02 -19.77 8.97
CA PRO A 189 12.05 -20.29 7.61
C PRO A 189 11.65 -19.28 6.53
N MET A 190 11.06 -18.13 6.88
CA MET A 190 10.52 -17.16 5.93
C MET A 190 11.56 -16.13 5.50
N ASN A 191 11.68 -15.91 4.21
CA ASN A 191 12.44 -14.78 3.69
C ASN A 191 11.67 -13.45 3.86
N GLU A 192 12.34 -12.33 3.60
CA GLU A 192 11.78 -10.99 3.76
C GLU A 192 10.50 -10.79 2.93
N GLN A 193 10.49 -11.25 1.68
CA GLN A 193 9.31 -11.12 0.82
C GLN A 193 8.11 -11.92 1.37
N GLN A 194 8.34 -13.10 1.92
CA GLN A 194 7.29 -13.89 2.54
C GLN A 194 6.72 -13.21 3.78
N ILE A 195 7.56 -12.58 4.61
CA ILE A 195 7.12 -11.77 5.76
C ILE A 195 6.25 -10.61 5.29
N GLU A 196 6.68 -9.83 4.27
CA GLU A 196 5.86 -8.76 3.69
C GLU A 196 4.54 -9.26 3.11
N THR A 197 4.56 -10.43 2.50
CA THR A 197 3.37 -11.06 1.93
C THR A 197 2.36 -11.45 3.02
N VAL A 198 2.83 -12.00 4.13
CA VAL A 198 1.98 -12.29 5.31
C VAL A 198 1.46 -11.00 5.93
N LEU A 199 2.27 -9.94 6.03
CA LEU A 199 1.83 -8.62 6.52
C LEU A 199 0.72 -8.03 5.65
N ALA A 200 0.84 -8.15 4.32
CA ALA A 200 -0.22 -7.72 3.39
C ALA A 200 -1.52 -8.49 3.60
N TYR A 201 -1.42 -9.80 3.84
CA TYR A 201 -2.60 -10.59 4.19
C TYR A 201 -3.21 -10.18 5.52
N LEU A 202 -2.40 -9.99 6.57
CA LEU A 202 -2.88 -9.53 7.87
C LEU A 202 -3.60 -8.18 7.75
N LYS A 203 -3.11 -7.26 6.91
CA LYS A 203 -3.82 -6.00 6.61
C LYS A 203 -5.18 -6.23 5.95
N SER A 204 -5.26 -7.19 5.03
CA SER A 204 -6.49 -7.46 4.28
C SER A 204 -7.61 -8.07 5.12
N ILE A 205 -7.27 -8.74 6.22
CA ILE A 205 -8.24 -9.37 7.13
C ILE A 205 -8.63 -8.47 8.31
N GLN A 206 -8.09 -7.24 8.38
CA GLN A 206 -8.46 -6.35 9.48
C GLN A 206 -9.96 -6.03 9.43
N ILE A 207 -10.59 -6.12 10.58
CA ILE A 207 -12.00 -5.75 10.74
C ILE A 207 -12.09 -4.22 10.73
N PRO A 208 -13.02 -3.62 9.97
CA PRO A 208 -13.26 -2.18 10.03
C PRO A 208 -13.57 -1.72 11.46
N ARG A 209 -13.07 -0.54 11.84
CA ARG A 209 -13.17 -0.02 13.21
C ARG A 209 -14.61 0.05 13.72
N GLU A 210 -15.53 0.39 12.85
CA GLU A 210 -16.98 0.40 13.12
C GLU A 210 -17.54 -0.97 13.51
N ASN A 211 -16.93 -2.05 13.04
CA ASN A 211 -17.36 -3.43 13.30
C ASN A 211 -16.55 -4.09 14.43
N CYS A 212 -15.47 -3.48 14.87
CA CYS A 212 -14.58 -4.06 15.87
C CYS A 212 -15.30 -4.27 17.21
N ALA A 213 -16.07 -3.31 17.67
CA ALA A 213 -16.82 -3.39 18.92
C ALA A 213 -17.90 -4.48 18.93
N VAL A 214 -18.33 -4.96 17.77
CA VAL A 214 -19.33 -6.04 17.64
C VAL A 214 -18.68 -7.42 17.69
N VAL A 215 -17.41 -7.52 17.32
CA VAL A 215 -16.69 -8.80 17.15
C VAL A 215 -15.83 -9.11 18.38
N ASP A 216 -15.34 -8.09 19.08
CA ASP A 216 -14.52 -8.26 20.26
C ASP A 216 -15.26 -7.71 21.49
N ALA A 217 -15.38 -8.52 22.52
CA ALA A 217 -16.04 -8.15 23.75
C ALA A 217 -15.26 -7.07 24.55
N ASP A 218 -14.02 -6.77 24.16
CA ASP A 218 -13.20 -5.75 24.80
C ASP A 218 -13.03 -4.52 23.90
N PRO A 219 -13.77 -3.42 24.15
CA PRO A 219 -13.68 -2.19 23.37
C PRO A 219 -12.28 -1.57 23.35
N ARG A 220 -11.40 -1.91 24.29
CA ARG A 220 -10.02 -1.43 24.36
C ARG A 220 -9.17 -1.93 23.20
N ILE A 221 -9.48 -3.11 22.65
CA ILE A 221 -8.78 -3.66 21.49
C ILE A 221 -9.03 -2.82 20.25
N CYS A 222 -10.24 -2.30 20.11
CA CYS A 222 -10.65 -1.48 18.97
C CYS A 222 -10.06 -0.06 18.99
N ASP A 223 -9.71 0.42 20.17
CA ASP A 223 -9.07 1.73 20.37
C ASP A 223 -7.54 1.65 20.42
N GLY A 224 -6.96 0.57 19.92
CA GLY A 224 -5.50 0.40 19.88
C GLY A 224 -4.90 -0.17 21.16
N GLY A 225 -5.73 -0.70 22.06
CA GLY A 225 -5.30 -1.19 23.37
C GLY A 225 -4.86 -0.08 24.31
N HIS A 226 -5.06 1.18 23.92
CA HIS A 226 -4.78 2.32 24.78
C HIS A 226 -5.97 2.60 25.68
N LEU A 227 -5.69 2.85 26.93
CA LEU A 227 -6.69 3.39 27.84
C LEU A 227 -7.17 4.74 27.33
N PRO A 228 -8.46 5.10 27.54
CA PRO A 228 -8.94 6.46 27.27
C PRO A 228 -8.01 7.49 27.92
N LYS A 229 -7.79 8.62 27.24
CA LYS A 229 -6.84 9.64 27.70
C LYS A 229 -7.11 10.08 29.13
N GLU A 230 -8.37 10.23 29.50
CA GLU A 230 -8.78 10.58 30.87
C GLU A 230 -8.27 9.55 31.91
N LYS A 231 -8.33 8.26 31.59
CA LYS A 231 -7.81 7.19 32.43
C LYS A 231 -6.29 7.17 32.46
N GLN A 232 -5.62 7.46 31.35
CA GLN A 232 -4.17 7.59 31.32
C GLN A 232 -3.69 8.75 32.20
N ASP A 233 -4.38 9.88 32.12
CA ASP A 233 -4.07 11.08 32.93
C ASP A 233 -4.33 10.81 34.43
N GLU A 234 -5.42 10.13 34.79
CA GLU A 234 -5.73 9.70 36.17
C GLU A 234 -4.63 8.77 36.73
N ILE A 235 -4.25 7.75 35.98
CA ILE A 235 -3.20 6.80 36.34
C ILE A 235 -1.86 7.49 36.50
N THR A 236 -1.53 8.38 35.60
CA THR A 236 -0.26 9.12 35.64
C THR A 236 -0.22 10.05 36.85
N ALA A 237 -1.29 10.80 37.11
CA ALA A 237 -1.37 11.69 38.25
C ALA A 237 -1.25 10.93 39.58
N GLU A 238 -1.89 9.75 39.69
CA GLU A 238 -1.77 8.93 40.90
C GLU A 238 -0.35 8.36 41.08
N ALA A 239 0.28 7.93 39.99
CA ALA A 239 1.67 7.46 40.02
C ALA A 239 2.64 8.60 40.41
N GLU A 240 2.46 9.81 39.89
CA GLU A 240 3.24 10.99 40.28
C GLU A 240 3.05 11.34 41.77
N ARG A 241 1.82 11.23 42.25
CA ARG A 241 1.51 11.44 43.68
C ARG A 241 2.26 10.46 44.56
N LEU A 242 2.30 9.19 44.21
CA LEU A 242 3.00 8.14 44.98
C LEU A 242 4.52 8.31 44.93
N VAL A 243 5.08 8.78 43.83
CA VAL A 243 6.51 9.15 43.75
C VAL A 243 6.81 10.36 44.62
N ALA A 244 5.96 11.40 44.57
CA ALA A 244 6.12 12.58 45.43
C ALA A 244 5.98 12.26 46.93
N ALA A 245 5.17 11.27 47.30
CA ALA A 245 5.04 10.77 48.64
C ALA A 245 6.22 9.87 49.08
N GLY A 246 7.16 9.58 48.18
CA GLY A 246 8.31 8.70 48.49
C GLY A 246 7.98 7.21 48.56
N THR A 247 6.78 6.79 48.11
CA THR A 247 6.36 5.40 48.11
C THR A 247 7.15 4.59 47.06
N TYR A 248 7.43 5.23 45.90
CA TYR A 248 8.24 4.66 44.82
C TYR A 248 9.36 5.61 44.44
N THR A 249 10.44 5.05 43.87
CA THR A 249 11.64 5.81 43.50
C THR A 249 11.56 6.42 42.11
N SER A 250 10.67 5.90 41.24
CA SER A 250 10.49 6.38 39.88
C SER A 250 9.04 6.26 39.42
N LEU A 251 8.68 7.07 38.42
CA LEU A 251 7.36 7.03 37.81
C LEU A 251 7.08 5.64 37.17
N GLY A 252 8.09 5.04 36.52
CA GLY A 252 7.95 3.71 35.94
C GLY A 252 7.67 2.62 36.97
N GLU A 253 8.34 2.69 38.13
CA GLU A 253 8.10 1.78 39.26
C GLU A 253 6.70 1.98 39.86
N ALA A 254 6.27 3.23 40.01
CA ALA A 254 4.93 3.55 40.46
C ALA A 254 3.86 3.02 39.51
N LEU A 255 3.99 3.29 38.23
CA LEU A 255 3.05 2.81 37.17
C LEU A 255 2.98 1.27 37.13
N PHE A 256 4.12 0.59 37.28
CA PHE A 256 4.17 -0.87 37.24
C PHE A 256 3.48 -1.52 38.47
N ASN A 257 3.59 -0.91 39.63
CA ASN A 257 3.05 -1.43 40.90
C ASN A 257 1.69 -0.83 41.27
N LEU A 258 1.15 0.07 40.48
CA LEU A 258 -0.13 0.71 40.74
C LEU A 258 -1.26 -0.32 40.64
N ASP A 259 -1.88 -0.63 41.79
CA ASP A 259 -3.07 -1.47 41.81
C ASP A 259 -4.32 -0.58 41.69
N LEU A 260 -4.92 -0.59 40.54
CA LEU A 260 -6.16 0.15 40.24
C LEU A 260 -7.42 -0.61 40.63
N GLY A 261 -7.31 -1.69 41.40
CA GLY A 261 -8.45 -2.45 41.93
C GLY A 261 -9.24 -3.22 40.88
N GLY A 262 -8.71 -3.43 39.72
CA GLY A 262 -9.42 -4.02 38.60
C GLY A 262 -8.87 -5.35 38.05
N GLY A 263 -8.00 -6.03 38.79
CA GLY A 263 -7.49 -7.36 38.48
C GLY A 263 -7.20 -7.65 36.99
N ASN A 264 -5.92 -7.85 36.67
CA ASN A 264 -5.39 -8.36 35.42
C ASN A 264 -5.52 -7.41 34.21
N TYR A 265 -4.53 -6.55 34.10
CA TYR A 265 -4.17 -5.91 32.83
C TYR A 265 -3.24 -6.82 32.04
#